data_fe126bd98ea0c66e972fd5ddda5a887f
#
_entry.id   fe126bd98ea0c66e972fd5ddda5a887f
#
_cell.length_a   1.000
_cell.length_b   1.000
_cell.length_c   1.000
_cell.angle_alpha   90.00
_cell.angle_beta   90.00
_cell.angle_gamma   90.00
#
_symmetry.space_group_name_H-M   'P 1'
#
loop_
_entity.id
_entity.type
_entity.pdbx_description
1 polymer ?
#
loop_
_entity_poly.entity_id
_entity_poly.type
_entity_poly.pdbx_seq_one_letter_code
_entity_poly.pdbx_strand_id
1 'polypeptide(L)'
;MPFALYTRCMGLSLYAATTSQGKLRDFAAAAAAHSIEVASLPRLGKIPAPEENGATFAANATLKAVYYSRYAPGALVLADDSGLEVDALDDAPGVRSARFAADAGLTDSPDANDNTDVWNNMVLLQRMAGVHPAQRTARYRCVLVAARDGQPLYTAEGAVEGLILDAPRGTGGFGYDPLFYLPDLDRTMAELDLETKHGLSHRGRAFAALLAQMKI
;
A
#
# COMPACT_ATOMS: atom_id res chain seq x y z
N MET A 1 -36.89 -38.50 -1.43
CA MET A 1 -35.98 -37.78 -0.56
C MET A 1 -35.04 -36.96 -1.42
N PRO A 2 -35.19 -35.66 -1.61
CA PRO A 2 -34.24 -34.88 -2.39
C PRO A 2 -33.05 -34.52 -1.52
N PHE A 3 -31.85 -34.86 -1.96
CA PHE A 3 -30.60 -34.37 -1.43
C PHE A 3 -30.52 -32.86 -1.64
N ALA A 4 -30.69 -32.11 -0.57
CA ALA A 4 -30.36 -30.69 -0.54
C ALA A 4 -28.85 -30.55 -0.70
N LEU A 5 -28.43 -30.14 -1.88
CA LEU A 5 -27.06 -29.64 -2.14
C LEU A 5 -26.87 -28.36 -1.30
N TYR A 6 -26.27 -28.50 -0.14
CA TYR A 6 -25.66 -27.38 0.56
C TYR A 6 -24.53 -26.86 -0.29
N THR A 7 -24.81 -25.94 -1.20
CA THR A 7 -23.80 -25.09 -1.80
C THR A 7 -23.33 -24.14 -0.70
N ARG A 8 -22.33 -24.59 0.05
CA ARG A 8 -21.55 -23.73 0.91
C ARG A 8 -20.92 -22.69 -0.02
N CYS A 9 -21.38 -21.45 0.03
CA CYS A 9 -20.63 -20.33 -0.52
C CYS A 9 -19.27 -20.36 0.15
N MET A 10 -18.32 -20.98 -0.49
CA MET A 10 -16.93 -20.88 -0.11
C MET A 10 -16.55 -19.43 -0.38
N GLY A 11 -16.50 -18.63 0.68
CA GLY A 11 -16.03 -17.26 0.59
C GLY A 11 -14.71 -17.23 -0.15
N LEU A 12 -14.53 -16.30 -1.06
CA LEU A 12 -13.28 -16.13 -1.80
C LEU A 12 -12.16 -15.84 -0.80
N SER A 13 -11.20 -16.75 -0.69
CA SER A 13 -10.01 -16.55 0.13
C SER A 13 -8.91 -15.91 -0.72
N LEU A 14 -8.48 -14.72 -0.31
CA LEU A 14 -7.38 -14.00 -0.93
C LEU A 14 -6.18 -14.03 0.01
N TYR A 15 -4.99 -14.27 -0.51
CA TYR A 15 -3.75 -14.15 0.26
C TYR A 15 -3.03 -12.86 -0.10
N ALA A 16 -2.67 -12.06 0.90
CA ALA A 16 -1.83 -10.88 0.72
C ALA A 16 -0.36 -11.24 0.89
N ALA A 17 0.46 -10.97 -0.11
CA ALA A 17 1.90 -11.15 -0.10
C ALA A 17 2.60 -9.87 0.43
N THR A 18 2.35 -9.55 1.69
CA THR A 18 2.97 -8.40 2.36
C THR A 18 3.40 -8.76 3.77
N THR A 19 4.60 -8.33 4.17
CA THR A 19 5.10 -8.41 5.54
C THR A 19 4.71 -7.18 6.38
N SER A 20 4.24 -6.10 5.72
CA SER A 20 3.77 -4.89 6.37
C SER A 20 2.43 -5.13 7.06
N GLN A 21 2.42 -5.05 8.40
CA GLN A 21 1.19 -5.16 9.18
C GLN A 21 0.20 -4.02 8.88
N GLY A 22 0.70 -2.84 8.53
CA GLY A 22 -0.12 -1.71 8.09
C GLY A 22 -0.90 -2.05 6.83
N LYS A 23 -0.21 -2.49 5.77
CA LYS A 23 -0.82 -2.89 4.50
C LYS A 23 -1.82 -4.04 4.68
N LEU A 24 -1.46 -5.06 5.48
CA LEU A 24 -2.37 -6.19 5.72
C LEU A 24 -3.66 -5.73 6.40
N ARG A 25 -3.58 -4.83 7.40
CA ARG A 25 -4.77 -4.23 8.04
C ARG A 25 -5.62 -3.45 7.04
N ASP A 26 -4.99 -2.63 6.18
CA ASP A 26 -5.69 -1.85 5.17
C ASP A 26 -6.48 -2.77 4.22
N PHE A 27 -5.86 -3.85 3.70
CA PHE A 27 -6.53 -4.80 2.82
C PHE A 27 -7.62 -5.60 3.54
N ALA A 28 -7.37 -6.07 4.76
CA ALA A 28 -8.36 -6.81 5.52
C ALA A 28 -9.62 -5.97 5.81
N ALA A 29 -9.44 -4.68 6.13
CA ALA A 29 -10.56 -3.79 6.38
C ALA A 29 -11.33 -3.46 5.09
N ALA A 30 -10.63 -3.19 3.97
CA ALA A 30 -11.29 -2.98 2.69
C ALA A 30 -12.07 -4.23 2.23
N ALA A 31 -11.54 -5.42 2.47
CA ALA A 31 -12.16 -6.70 2.13
C ALA A 31 -13.40 -7.00 2.98
N ALA A 32 -13.38 -6.65 4.26
CA ALA A 32 -14.48 -6.89 5.19
C ALA A 32 -15.79 -6.21 4.74
N ALA A 33 -15.68 -5.02 4.13
CA ALA A 33 -16.84 -4.30 3.55
C ALA A 33 -17.54 -5.11 2.43
N HIS A 34 -16.86 -6.09 1.84
CA HIS A 34 -17.36 -6.95 0.76
C HIS A 34 -17.55 -8.40 1.21
N SER A 35 -17.48 -8.69 2.52
CA SER A 35 -17.55 -10.05 3.05
C SER A 35 -16.50 -11.01 2.49
N ILE A 36 -15.31 -10.49 2.18
CA ILE A 36 -14.17 -11.23 1.68
C ILE A 36 -13.12 -11.33 2.79
N GLU A 37 -12.51 -12.51 2.92
CA GLU A 37 -11.40 -12.71 3.83
C GLU A 37 -10.07 -12.52 3.09
N VAL A 38 -9.22 -11.64 3.63
CA VAL A 38 -7.82 -11.48 3.20
C VAL A 38 -6.92 -11.92 4.32
N ALA A 39 -6.15 -12.97 4.08
CA ALA A 39 -5.17 -13.50 5.01
C ALA A 39 -3.73 -13.27 4.51
N SER A 40 -2.76 -13.28 5.42
CA SER A 40 -1.36 -13.28 5.01
C SER A 40 -1.03 -14.56 4.25
N LEU A 41 -0.20 -14.46 3.22
CA LEU A 41 0.29 -15.64 2.49
C LEU A 41 1.01 -16.61 3.46
N PRO A 42 0.60 -17.90 3.49
CA PRO A 42 1.21 -18.86 4.39
C PRO A 42 2.73 -18.96 4.21
N ARG A 43 3.46 -18.93 5.33
CA ARG A 43 4.93 -19.00 5.36
C ARG A 43 5.64 -17.86 4.62
N LEU A 44 5.01 -16.72 4.39
CA LEU A 44 5.60 -15.59 3.67
C LEU A 44 6.99 -15.20 4.19
N GLY A 45 7.20 -15.15 5.50
CA GLY A 45 8.49 -14.83 6.12
C GLY A 45 9.61 -15.87 5.88
N LYS A 46 9.30 -17.04 5.27
CA LYS A 46 10.28 -18.07 4.89
C LYS A 46 10.54 -18.10 3.38
N ILE A 47 9.77 -17.33 2.61
CA ILE A 47 9.95 -17.20 1.16
C ILE A 47 10.93 -16.05 0.93
N PRO A 48 12.04 -16.26 0.21
CA PRO A 48 12.93 -15.17 -0.16
C PRO A 48 12.16 -14.08 -0.88
N ALA A 49 12.40 -12.81 -0.52
CA ALA A 49 11.76 -11.70 -1.21
C ALA A 49 12.32 -11.57 -2.64
N PRO A 50 11.48 -11.35 -3.65
CA PRO A 50 11.96 -11.04 -4.99
C PRO A 50 12.62 -9.65 -4.99
N GLU A 51 13.59 -9.45 -5.87
CA GLU A 51 14.20 -8.15 -6.05
C GLU A 51 13.24 -7.19 -6.76
N GLU A 52 12.89 -6.08 -6.09
CA GLU A 52 12.02 -5.04 -6.61
C GLU A 52 12.84 -4.00 -7.39
N ASN A 53 13.10 -4.30 -8.66
CA ASN A 53 13.89 -3.46 -9.56
C ASN A 53 13.06 -2.80 -10.68
N GLY A 54 11.74 -2.87 -10.60
CA GLY A 54 10.83 -2.23 -11.54
C GLY A 54 10.84 -0.70 -11.42
N ALA A 55 10.77 -0.02 -12.56
CA ALA A 55 10.73 1.45 -12.62
C ALA A 55 9.35 2.03 -12.26
N THR A 56 8.32 1.20 -12.13
CA THR A 56 6.95 1.63 -11.84
C THR A 56 6.30 0.76 -10.76
N PHE A 57 5.31 1.31 -10.06
CA PHE A 57 4.50 0.54 -9.10
C PHE A 57 3.87 -0.70 -9.75
N ALA A 58 3.37 -0.57 -11.00
CA ALA A 58 2.76 -1.68 -11.73
C ALA A 58 3.76 -2.82 -11.99
N ALA A 59 5.00 -2.50 -12.37
CA ALA A 59 6.04 -3.48 -12.61
C ALA A 59 6.39 -4.24 -11.32
N ASN A 60 6.59 -3.54 -10.21
CA ASN A 60 6.92 -4.16 -8.92
C ASN A 60 5.75 -4.97 -8.35
N ALA A 61 4.51 -4.45 -8.39
CA ALA A 61 3.33 -5.18 -7.94
C ALA A 61 3.14 -6.48 -8.74
N THR A 62 3.29 -6.42 -10.07
CA THR A 62 3.18 -7.60 -10.95
C THR A 62 4.26 -8.62 -10.63
N LEU A 63 5.50 -8.19 -10.52
CA LEU A 63 6.63 -9.04 -10.17
C LEU A 63 6.36 -9.79 -8.86
N LYS A 64 5.95 -9.08 -7.81
CA LYS A 64 5.63 -9.67 -6.50
C LYS A 64 4.46 -10.64 -6.58
N ALA A 65 3.34 -10.26 -7.21
CA ALA A 65 2.14 -11.10 -7.30
C ALA A 65 2.43 -12.42 -8.06
N VAL A 66 3.08 -12.31 -9.22
CA VAL A 66 3.50 -13.45 -10.03
C VAL A 66 4.45 -14.37 -9.27
N TYR A 67 5.44 -13.81 -8.60
CA TYR A 67 6.40 -14.55 -7.80
C TYR A 67 5.74 -15.33 -6.66
N TYR A 68 5.01 -14.62 -5.82
CA TYR A 68 4.43 -15.21 -4.60
C TYR A 68 3.25 -16.16 -4.88
N SER A 69 2.50 -15.98 -5.97
CA SER A 69 1.40 -16.88 -6.32
C SER A 69 1.85 -18.32 -6.57
N ARG A 70 3.13 -18.53 -6.92
CA ARG A 70 3.72 -19.88 -7.12
C ARG A 70 3.86 -20.66 -5.80
N TYR A 71 3.81 -19.97 -4.65
CA TYR A 71 3.91 -20.60 -3.33
C TYR A 71 2.55 -20.91 -2.71
N ALA A 72 1.45 -20.59 -3.40
CA ALA A 72 0.08 -20.94 -3.02
C ALA A 72 -0.69 -21.46 -4.24
N PRO A 73 -0.39 -22.67 -4.73
CA PRO A 73 -0.99 -23.22 -5.95
C PRO A 73 -2.53 -23.19 -5.92
N GLY A 74 -3.15 -22.72 -6.98
CA GLY A 74 -4.59 -22.59 -7.14
C GLY A 74 -5.23 -21.42 -6.38
N ALA A 75 -4.52 -20.80 -5.43
CA ALA A 75 -5.01 -19.66 -4.69
C ALA A 75 -4.78 -18.33 -5.42
N LEU A 76 -5.59 -17.34 -5.11
CA LEU A 76 -5.40 -15.99 -5.60
C LEU A 76 -4.53 -15.20 -4.60
N VAL A 77 -3.40 -14.71 -5.08
CA VAL A 77 -2.42 -13.98 -4.28
C VAL A 77 -2.37 -12.53 -4.72
N LEU A 78 -2.55 -11.62 -3.77
CA LEU A 78 -2.47 -10.18 -3.94
C LEU A 78 -1.07 -9.70 -3.58
N ALA A 79 -0.52 -8.81 -4.40
CA ALA A 79 0.63 -8.01 -4.03
C ALA A 79 0.42 -6.56 -4.49
N ASP A 80 0.84 -5.62 -3.68
CA ASP A 80 0.81 -4.21 -4.00
C ASP A 80 2.22 -3.64 -4.12
N ASP A 81 2.34 -2.61 -4.95
CA ASP A 81 3.37 -1.62 -4.79
C ASP A 81 2.73 -0.23 -4.67
N SER A 82 3.23 0.57 -3.75
CA SER A 82 2.59 1.81 -3.38
C SER A 82 3.60 2.78 -2.78
N GLY A 83 3.35 4.06 -2.98
CA GLY A 83 4.21 5.10 -2.46
C GLY A 83 3.59 6.48 -2.57
N LEU A 84 4.39 7.44 -2.16
CA LEU A 84 4.12 8.86 -2.24
C LEU A 84 4.76 9.43 -3.50
N GLU A 85 4.01 10.19 -4.28
CA GLU A 85 4.50 11.02 -5.38
C GLU A 85 4.29 12.49 -4.99
N VAL A 86 5.33 13.31 -5.15
CA VAL A 86 5.31 14.75 -4.82
C VAL A 86 5.67 15.55 -6.06
N ASP A 87 4.75 16.39 -6.53
CA ASP A 87 4.90 17.11 -7.80
C ASP A 87 6.15 18.01 -7.84
N ALA A 88 6.44 18.69 -6.74
CA ALA A 88 7.62 19.55 -6.62
C ALA A 88 8.96 18.78 -6.60
N LEU A 89 8.92 17.46 -6.53
CA LEU A 89 10.10 16.58 -6.52
C LEU A 89 10.10 15.64 -7.74
N ASP A 90 9.42 15.99 -8.84
CA ASP A 90 9.31 15.17 -10.05
C ASP A 90 8.84 13.74 -9.72
N ASP A 91 7.73 13.65 -8.97
CA ASP A 91 7.11 12.41 -8.47
C ASP A 91 7.96 11.58 -7.47
N ALA A 92 9.14 12.10 -7.05
CA ALA A 92 9.87 11.45 -5.97
C ALA A 92 9.11 11.60 -4.63
N PRO A 93 9.21 10.60 -3.73
CA PRO A 93 10.03 9.40 -3.75
C PRO A 93 9.53 8.26 -4.65
N GLY A 94 8.24 8.23 -5.09
CA GLY A 94 7.68 7.24 -6.00
C GLY A 94 7.91 5.80 -5.50
N VAL A 95 8.39 4.92 -6.38
CA VAL A 95 8.71 3.50 -6.06
C VAL A 95 9.81 3.35 -5.00
N ARG A 96 10.49 4.44 -4.65
CA ARG A 96 11.54 4.47 -3.62
C ARG A 96 11.01 4.91 -2.25
N SER A 97 9.70 5.07 -2.08
CA SER A 97 9.08 5.63 -0.86
C SER A 97 9.53 4.96 0.43
N ALA A 98 9.64 3.64 0.46
CA ALA A 98 10.05 2.90 1.66
C ALA A 98 11.56 3.05 2.00
N ARG A 99 12.37 3.53 1.08
CA ARG A 99 13.84 3.60 1.22
C ARG A 99 14.41 4.96 0.82
N PHE A 100 13.58 6.00 0.88
CA PHE A 100 13.94 7.34 0.46
C PHE A 100 15.10 7.93 1.26
N ALA A 101 15.14 7.68 2.57
CA ALA A 101 16.24 8.07 3.44
C ALA A 101 17.51 7.28 3.15
N ALA A 102 17.40 5.97 2.94
CA ALA A 102 18.54 5.13 2.60
C ALA A 102 19.19 5.57 1.28
N ASP A 103 18.37 5.90 0.27
CA ASP A 103 18.86 6.43 -1.02
C ASP A 103 19.52 7.80 -0.88
N ALA A 104 19.18 8.57 0.15
CA ALA A 104 19.81 9.83 0.50
C ALA A 104 21.10 9.64 1.34
N GLY A 105 21.53 8.40 1.59
CA GLY A 105 22.73 8.07 2.38
C GLY A 105 22.50 8.05 3.89
N LEU A 106 21.26 8.13 4.34
CA LEU A 106 20.90 8.04 5.77
C LEU A 106 20.59 6.58 6.13
N THR A 107 21.63 5.76 6.20
CA THR A 107 21.51 4.31 6.47
C THR A 107 21.84 3.94 7.91
N ASP A 108 22.55 4.79 8.61
CA ASP A 108 23.09 4.51 9.94
C ASP A 108 22.37 5.34 10.99
N SER A 109 21.34 4.76 11.57
CA SER A 109 20.84 5.24 12.84
C SER A 109 21.68 4.63 13.97
N PRO A 110 22.18 5.44 14.93
CA PRO A 110 22.86 4.93 16.11
C PRO A 110 21.91 4.22 17.08
N ASP A 111 20.59 4.33 16.90
CA ASP A 111 19.57 3.70 17.74
C ASP A 111 18.82 2.60 17.00
N ALA A 112 18.91 1.37 17.51
CA ALA A 112 18.22 0.17 16.97
C ALA A 112 16.67 0.28 17.00
N ASN A 113 16.11 1.37 17.53
CA ASN A 113 14.68 1.70 17.57
C ASN A 113 14.26 2.71 16.50
N ASP A 114 15.15 3.10 15.60
CA ASP A 114 14.85 4.13 14.62
C ASP A 114 13.84 3.65 13.58
N ASN A 115 12.72 4.32 13.64
CA ASN A 115 11.64 4.14 12.70
C ASN A 115 12.06 4.72 11.34
N THR A 116 12.28 3.86 10.35
CA THR A 116 12.59 4.24 8.97
C THR A 116 11.64 5.32 8.42
N ASP A 117 10.38 5.32 8.88
CA ASP A 117 9.39 6.32 8.50
C ASP A 117 9.78 7.72 8.97
N VAL A 118 10.36 7.86 10.17
CA VAL A 118 10.84 9.15 10.69
C VAL A 118 11.94 9.72 9.79
N TRP A 119 12.91 8.89 9.40
CA TRP A 119 13.99 9.30 8.50
C TRP A 119 13.49 9.67 7.11
N ASN A 120 12.58 8.87 6.55
CA ASN A 120 11.94 9.18 5.26
C ASN A 120 11.20 10.53 5.31
N ASN A 121 10.47 10.81 6.40
CA ASN A 121 9.79 12.08 6.61
C ASN A 121 10.77 13.25 6.75
N MET A 122 11.90 13.08 7.45
CA MET A 122 12.94 14.10 7.57
C MET A 122 13.55 14.45 6.21
N VAL A 123 13.88 13.44 5.40
CA VAL A 123 14.41 13.66 4.04
C VAL A 123 13.37 14.36 3.16
N LEU A 124 12.11 13.97 3.26
CA LEU A 124 11.05 14.63 2.51
C LEU A 124 10.95 16.10 2.87
N LEU A 125 10.92 16.45 4.15
CA LEU A 125 10.86 17.84 4.62
C LEU A 125 12.10 18.63 4.16
N GLN A 126 13.27 18.03 4.23
CA GLN A 126 14.52 18.67 3.75
C GLN A 126 14.45 18.96 2.25
N ARG A 127 13.99 18.01 1.44
CA ARG A 127 13.84 18.20 -0.02
C ARG A 127 12.77 19.20 -0.38
N MET A 128 11.75 19.35 0.47
CA MET A 128 10.65 20.31 0.33
C MET A 128 10.95 21.68 0.92
N ALA A 129 12.17 21.90 1.47
CA ALA A 129 12.54 23.20 2.03
C ALA A 129 12.48 24.31 0.96
N GLY A 130 11.78 25.40 1.28
CA GLY A 130 11.61 26.54 0.37
C GLY A 130 10.53 26.36 -0.71
N VAL A 131 9.89 25.18 -0.81
CA VAL A 131 8.76 24.98 -1.73
C VAL A 131 7.53 25.70 -1.18
N HIS A 132 6.95 26.59 -2.02
CA HIS A 132 5.76 27.37 -1.66
C HIS A 132 4.57 26.42 -1.32
N PRO A 133 3.73 26.75 -0.31
CA PRO A 133 2.61 25.89 0.09
C PRO A 133 1.69 25.44 -1.04
N ALA A 134 1.37 26.31 -1.99
CA ALA A 134 0.53 25.98 -3.14
C ALA A 134 1.18 25.00 -4.14
N GLN A 135 2.48 24.73 -4.04
CA GLN A 135 3.23 23.81 -4.90
C GLN A 135 3.57 22.49 -4.20
N ARG A 136 3.04 22.29 -2.99
CA ARG A 136 3.32 21.07 -2.19
C ARG A 136 2.32 19.95 -2.47
N THR A 137 1.75 19.93 -3.67
CA THR A 137 0.81 18.88 -4.11
C THR A 137 1.50 17.54 -4.20
N ALA A 138 0.77 16.52 -3.76
CA ALA A 138 1.28 15.15 -3.70
C ALA A 138 0.12 14.17 -3.80
N ARG A 139 0.43 12.92 -4.11
CA ARG A 139 -0.53 11.82 -4.08
C ARG A 139 0.07 10.56 -3.50
N TYR A 140 -0.72 9.83 -2.76
CA TYR A 140 -0.46 8.42 -2.53
C TYR A 140 -1.00 7.61 -3.70
N ARG A 141 -0.19 6.70 -4.23
CA ARG A 141 -0.61 5.72 -5.25
C ARG A 141 -0.43 4.29 -4.74
N CYS A 142 -1.31 3.42 -5.19
CA CYS A 142 -1.21 1.98 -5.02
C CYS A 142 -1.56 1.29 -6.33
N VAL A 143 -0.72 0.38 -6.77
CA VAL A 143 -1.06 -0.61 -7.78
C VAL A 143 -1.18 -1.95 -7.08
N LEU A 144 -2.31 -2.61 -7.25
CA LEU A 144 -2.64 -3.91 -6.68
C LEU A 144 -2.81 -4.93 -7.80
N VAL A 145 -2.09 -6.03 -7.73
CA VAL A 145 -2.15 -7.12 -8.69
C VAL A 145 -2.59 -8.40 -7.99
N ALA A 146 -3.56 -9.08 -8.58
CA ALA A 146 -3.95 -10.43 -8.19
C ALA A 146 -3.40 -11.44 -9.19
N ALA A 147 -2.66 -12.44 -8.72
CA ALA A 147 -2.06 -13.48 -9.55
C ALA A 147 -2.40 -14.87 -9.01
N ARG A 148 -2.41 -15.87 -9.90
CA ARG A 148 -2.57 -17.28 -9.58
C ARG A 148 -1.59 -18.11 -10.41
N ASP A 149 -0.92 -19.05 -9.76
CA ASP A 149 -0.01 -20.01 -10.40
C ASP A 149 1.05 -19.34 -11.31
N GLY A 150 1.54 -18.18 -10.91
CA GLY A 150 2.54 -17.42 -11.65
C GLY A 150 1.98 -16.57 -12.81
N GLN A 151 0.65 -16.43 -12.94
CA GLN A 151 0.02 -15.60 -13.96
C GLN A 151 -0.73 -14.43 -13.34
N PRO A 152 -0.50 -13.18 -13.77
CA PRO A 152 -1.29 -12.04 -13.36
C PRO A 152 -2.69 -12.14 -13.98
N LEU A 153 -3.74 -11.95 -13.17
CA LEU A 153 -5.12 -12.06 -13.62
C LEU A 153 -5.87 -10.71 -13.58
N TYR A 154 -5.62 -9.92 -12.55
CA TYR A 154 -6.29 -8.64 -12.38
C TYR A 154 -5.28 -7.60 -11.91
N THR A 155 -5.44 -6.38 -12.38
CA THR A 155 -4.63 -5.23 -11.96
C THR A 155 -5.55 -4.04 -11.72
N ALA A 156 -5.39 -3.38 -10.60
CA ALA A 156 -6.15 -2.19 -10.26
C ALA A 156 -5.26 -1.14 -9.60
N GLU A 157 -5.67 0.10 -9.72
CA GLU A 157 -4.96 1.25 -9.16
C GLU A 157 -5.89 2.07 -8.29
N GLY A 158 -5.31 2.76 -7.32
CA GLY A 158 -5.99 3.75 -6.51
C GLY A 158 -5.04 4.86 -6.11
N ALA A 159 -5.57 6.07 -6.08
CA ALA A 159 -4.80 7.25 -5.66
C ALA A 159 -5.62 8.13 -4.72
N VAL A 160 -4.92 8.89 -3.89
CA VAL A 160 -5.48 9.94 -3.03
C VAL A 160 -4.62 11.17 -3.19
N GLU A 161 -5.23 12.27 -3.60
CA GLU A 161 -4.57 13.57 -3.72
C GLU A 161 -4.52 14.27 -2.37
N GLY A 162 -3.46 15.04 -2.15
CA GLY A 162 -3.25 15.80 -0.93
C GLY A 162 -2.09 16.79 -1.06
N LEU A 163 -1.66 17.30 0.08
CA LEU A 163 -0.54 18.25 0.20
C LEU A 163 0.45 17.73 1.23
N ILE A 164 1.73 18.08 1.05
CA ILE A 164 2.75 17.82 2.06
C ILE A 164 2.86 19.03 3.00
N LEU A 165 2.64 18.81 4.28
CA LEU A 165 2.84 19.83 5.32
C LEU A 165 4.33 20.14 5.50
N ASP A 166 4.63 21.26 6.15
CA ASP A 166 5.98 21.67 6.57
C ASP A 166 6.40 21.10 7.92
N ALA A 167 5.45 20.53 8.67
CA ALA A 167 5.67 19.85 9.94
C ALA A 167 4.68 18.71 10.13
N PRO A 168 5.05 17.63 10.84
CA PRO A 168 4.16 16.48 11.05
C PRO A 168 2.99 16.84 11.98
N ARG A 169 1.79 16.30 11.67
CA ARG A 169 0.58 16.36 12.50
C ARG A 169 0.02 14.96 12.68
N GLY A 170 -0.44 14.64 13.89
CA GLY A 170 -0.98 13.32 14.23
C GLY A 170 0.09 12.28 14.50
N THR A 171 -0.34 11.15 15.09
CA THR A 171 0.56 10.06 15.53
C THR A 171 0.11 8.69 15.03
N GLY A 172 -0.99 8.62 14.30
CA GLY A 172 -1.52 7.39 13.73
C GLY A 172 -0.86 7.03 12.39
N GLY A 173 -1.22 5.86 11.88
CA GLY A 173 -0.79 5.42 10.57
C GLY A 173 0.67 4.96 10.50
N PHE A 174 1.30 5.15 9.34
CA PHE A 174 2.69 4.79 9.04
C PHE A 174 3.20 5.55 7.80
N GLY A 175 4.49 5.47 7.51
CA GLY A 175 5.09 6.13 6.37
C GLY A 175 5.01 7.65 6.47
N TYR A 176 4.52 8.29 5.42
CA TYR A 176 4.40 9.75 5.33
C TYR A 176 3.07 10.30 5.85
N ASP A 177 2.24 9.48 6.50
CA ASP A 177 0.92 9.87 6.99
C ASP A 177 0.90 11.15 7.83
N PRO A 178 1.89 11.44 8.71
CA PRO A 178 1.91 12.67 9.49
C PRO A 178 2.14 13.95 8.66
N LEU A 179 2.68 13.82 7.45
CA LEU A 179 2.94 14.93 6.54
C LEU A 179 1.90 15.05 5.43
N PHE A 180 1.14 13.97 5.16
CA PHE A 180 0.18 13.94 4.07
C PHE A 180 -1.17 14.51 4.51
N TYR A 181 -1.45 15.72 4.08
CA TYR A 181 -2.63 16.49 4.45
C TYR A 181 -3.74 16.39 3.41
N LEU A 182 -4.96 16.23 3.88
CA LEU A 182 -6.19 16.16 3.10
C LEU A 182 -6.98 17.46 3.29
N PRO A 183 -6.94 18.38 2.32
CA PRO A 183 -7.57 19.70 2.46
C PRO A 183 -9.07 19.63 2.76
N ASP A 184 -9.78 18.71 2.12
CA ASP A 184 -11.24 18.56 2.28
C ASP A 184 -11.66 18.14 3.70
N LEU A 185 -10.74 17.58 4.47
CA LEU A 185 -10.99 17.10 5.84
C LEU A 185 -10.29 17.96 6.90
N ASP A 186 -9.41 18.89 6.49
CA ASP A 186 -8.51 19.63 7.39
C ASP A 186 -7.73 18.72 8.35
N ARG A 187 -7.28 17.56 7.84
CA ARG A 187 -6.55 16.54 8.62
C ARG A 187 -5.44 15.90 7.80
N THR A 188 -4.42 15.41 8.49
CA THR A 188 -3.45 14.50 7.89
C THR A 188 -3.99 13.07 7.91
N MET A 189 -3.37 12.19 7.11
CA MET A 189 -3.66 10.76 7.16
C MET A 189 -3.40 10.14 8.54
N ALA A 190 -2.48 10.72 9.33
CA ALA A 190 -2.17 10.28 10.69
C ALA A 190 -3.21 10.72 11.73
N GLU A 191 -4.07 11.66 11.40
CA GLU A 191 -5.15 12.16 12.27
C GLU A 191 -6.49 11.49 12.01
N LEU A 192 -6.57 10.62 10.97
CA LEU A 192 -7.79 9.88 10.66
C LEU A 192 -7.90 8.62 11.53
N ASP A 193 -9.15 8.31 11.93
CA ASP A 193 -9.46 6.98 12.43
C ASP A 193 -9.35 5.93 11.32
N LEU A 194 -9.27 4.65 11.72
CA LEU A 194 -9.06 3.55 10.77
C LEU A 194 -10.22 3.42 9.76
N GLU A 195 -11.46 3.62 10.18
CA GLU A 195 -12.65 3.47 9.34
C GLU A 195 -12.65 4.52 8.23
N THR A 196 -12.48 5.79 8.61
CA THR A 196 -12.39 6.92 7.67
C THR A 196 -11.20 6.72 6.70
N LYS A 197 -10.04 6.33 7.23
CA LYS A 197 -8.84 6.10 6.43
C LYS A 197 -9.05 5.00 5.38
N HIS A 198 -9.70 3.89 5.74
CA HIS A 198 -9.92 2.77 4.80
C HIS A 198 -10.81 3.19 3.62
N GLY A 199 -11.87 3.94 3.86
CA GLY A 199 -12.77 4.40 2.81
C GLY A 199 -12.13 5.38 1.83
N LEU A 200 -11.11 6.11 2.27
CA LEU A 200 -10.46 7.17 1.47
C LEU A 200 -9.12 6.74 0.88
N SER A 201 -8.46 5.72 1.45
CA SER A 201 -7.07 5.41 1.12
C SER A 201 -6.89 4.92 -0.31
N HIS A 202 -5.69 5.19 -0.86
CA HIS A 202 -5.24 4.66 -2.15
C HIS A 202 -5.37 3.14 -2.23
N ARG A 203 -5.06 2.40 -1.13
CA ARG A 203 -5.20 0.93 -1.06
C ARG A 203 -6.66 0.49 -1.07
N GLY A 204 -7.53 1.16 -0.30
CA GLY A 204 -8.97 0.90 -0.31
C GLY A 204 -9.56 1.10 -1.70
N ARG A 205 -9.21 2.20 -2.38
CA ARG A 205 -9.64 2.48 -3.77
C ARG A 205 -9.13 1.43 -4.76
N ALA A 206 -7.85 1.06 -4.68
CA ALA A 206 -7.27 0.01 -5.52
C ALA A 206 -7.97 -1.34 -5.30
N PHE A 207 -8.26 -1.69 -4.04
CA PHE A 207 -8.93 -2.93 -3.69
C PHE A 207 -10.37 -2.97 -4.21
N ALA A 208 -11.15 -1.90 -4.03
CA ALA A 208 -12.51 -1.79 -4.57
C ALA A 208 -12.51 -1.91 -6.10
N ALA A 209 -11.57 -1.24 -6.78
CA ALA A 209 -11.42 -1.34 -8.23
C ALA A 209 -11.04 -2.76 -8.68
N LEU A 210 -10.22 -3.48 -7.90
CA LEU A 210 -9.88 -4.88 -8.16
C LEU A 210 -11.11 -5.79 -8.07
N LEU A 211 -11.91 -5.65 -7.00
CA LEU A 211 -13.13 -6.45 -6.81
C LEU A 211 -14.15 -6.21 -7.93
N ALA A 212 -14.29 -4.97 -8.39
CA ALA A 212 -15.17 -4.65 -9.51
C ALA A 212 -14.76 -5.41 -10.79
N GLN A 213 -13.46 -5.58 -11.06
CA GLN A 213 -12.96 -6.39 -12.19
C GLN A 213 -13.25 -7.89 -12.00
N MET A 214 -13.19 -8.37 -10.76
CA MET A 214 -13.47 -9.77 -10.42
C MET A 214 -14.97 -10.09 -10.44
N LYS A 215 -15.83 -9.07 -10.61
CA LYS A 215 -17.31 -9.17 -10.60
C LYS A 215 -17.84 -9.74 -9.27
N ILE A 216 -17.25 -9.31 -8.18
CA ILE A 216 -17.60 -9.68 -6.80
C ILE A 216 -18.22 -8.48 -6.10
#